data_505e360c18b7f774ee3e25bbc9db2a26
#
_entry.id   505e360c18b7f774ee3e25bbc9db2a26
#
_cell.length_a   1.000
_cell.length_b   1.000
_cell.length_c   1.000
_cell.angle_alpha   90.00
_cell.angle_beta   90.00
_cell.angle_gamma   90.00
#
_symmetry.space_group_name_H-M   'P 1'
#
loop_
_entity.id
_entity.type
_entity.pdbx_description
1 polymer ?
#
loop_
_entity_poly.entity_id
_entity_poly.type
_entity_poly.pdbx_seq_one_letter_code
_entity_poly.pdbx_strand_id
1 'polypeptide(L)'
;MKNFHLISLILLTGALLSGCARAMDPAYPTETYPPPITTEPSPPTQTPQPTATDTPAPTLTPTPFQPFEAVVNVEGLLLRSGPGFLHEPYWTFPQGEIVQVLGRAPGWGWVYVQTANNLLGWMKLELLDLKGDFYDAPEVIPDDVVIVKGHVYTPNGNPASHIALSLTPVEGEVSQQDTATTDTLGQYYFFLPKGSRGVWTLAGNAYGCESNAVNAACGLIGYFPPPLDIDVREAEPFWYNLQIRND
;
A
#
# COMPACT_ATOMS: atom_id res chain seq x y z
N MET A 1 -21.92 -16.23 50.46
CA MET A 1 -23.32 -16.24 50.02
C MET A 1 -23.26 -16.18 48.50
N LYS A 2 -23.22 -17.36 47.89
CA LYS A 2 -24.31 -18.13 47.25
C LYS A 2 -25.17 -17.23 46.34
N ASN A 3 -24.99 -17.32 45.00
CA ASN A 3 -26.05 -17.89 44.18
C ASN A 3 -25.54 -18.24 42.78
N PHE A 4 -25.57 -19.51 42.52
CA PHE A 4 -25.65 -20.25 41.28
C PHE A 4 -26.94 -19.91 40.54
N HIS A 5 -26.89 -19.72 39.23
CA HIS A 5 -27.99 -20.14 38.37
C HIS A 5 -27.44 -20.80 37.10
N LEU A 6 -27.70 -22.06 37.09
CA LEU A 6 -27.69 -23.06 36.02
C LEU A 6 -28.91 -22.88 35.10
N ILE A 7 -28.91 -23.61 33.94
CA ILE A 7 -30.06 -23.92 33.05
C ILE A 7 -30.11 -22.97 31.83
N SER A 8 -30.06 -23.45 30.57
CA SER A 8 -30.77 -24.55 29.97
C SER A 8 -30.16 -24.99 28.64
N LEU A 9 -30.01 -26.27 28.49
CA LEU A 9 -29.73 -27.06 27.30
C LEU A 9 -31.03 -27.19 26.50
N ILE A 10 -31.07 -26.79 25.23
CA ILE A 10 -32.13 -27.20 24.29
C ILE A 10 -31.47 -27.86 23.07
N LEU A 11 -31.58 -29.17 23.08
CA LEU A 11 -31.50 -30.07 21.96
C LEU A 11 -32.76 -29.90 21.09
N LEU A 12 -32.59 -29.61 19.78
CA LEU A 12 -33.68 -29.87 18.83
C LEU A 12 -33.11 -30.62 17.64
N THR A 13 -33.45 -31.91 17.61
CA THR A 13 -33.31 -32.85 16.50
C THR A 13 -34.38 -32.55 15.45
N GLY A 14 -34.03 -32.56 14.19
CA GLY A 14 -34.98 -32.38 13.08
C GLY A 14 -34.45 -32.87 11.74
N ALA A 15 -34.67 -34.15 11.47
CA ALA A 15 -35.12 -34.83 10.25
C ALA A 15 -34.39 -34.55 8.92
N LEU A 16 -33.74 -35.61 8.45
CA LEU A 16 -33.38 -35.98 7.10
C LEU A 16 -34.60 -36.07 6.17
N LEU A 17 -34.56 -35.37 5.04
CA LEU A 17 -35.38 -35.70 3.88
C LEU A 17 -34.47 -35.89 2.67
N SER A 18 -34.22 -37.16 2.39
CA SER A 18 -33.59 -37.64 1.16
C SER A 18 -34.56 -37.44 -0.02
N GLY A 19 -34.22 -36.59 -0.97
CA GLY A 19 -34.88 -36.46 -2.24
C GLY A 19 -33.98 -37.01 -3.36
N CYS A 20 -34.20 -38.26 -3.79
CA CYS A 20 -33.62 -38.79 -5.02
C CYS A 20 -34.26 -38.12 -6.23
N ALA A 21 -33.55 -37.28 -6.93
CA ALA A 21 -33.89 -36.87 -8.30
C ALA A 21 -33.20 -37.83 -9.26
N ARG A 22 -34.04 -38.59 -10.00
CA ARG A 22 -33.61 -39.44 -11.13
C ARG A 22 -33.03 -38.54 -12.22
N ALA A 23 -31.80 -38.82 -12.60
CA ALA A 23 -31.22 -38.32 -13.84
C ALA A 23 -31.96 -38.97 -15.04
N MET A 24 -32.53 -38.15 -15.93
CA MET A 24 -32.96 -38.56 -17.23
C MET A 24 -31.72 -38.64 -18.14
N ASP A 25 -31.47 -39.81 -18.72
CA ASP A 25 -30.52 -40.03 -19.79
C ASP A 25 -30.88 -39.19 -21.02
N PRO A 26 -29.99 -38.43 -21.61
CA PRO A 26 -30.22 -37.82 -22.90
C PRO A 26 -30.13 -38.93 -24.00
N ALA A 27 -31.19 -39.06 -24.78
CA ALA A 27 -31.22 -39.90 -25.96
C ALA A 27 -30.12 -39.48 -26.93
N TYR A 28 -29.27 -40.41 -27.30
CA TYR A 28 -28.28 -40.23 -28.36
C TYR A 28 -28.97 -40.10 -29.70
N PRO A 29 -28.66 -39.10 -30.54
CA PRO A 29 -29.14 -39.04 -31.91
C PRO A 29 -28.45 -40.14 -32.76
N THR A 30 -29.25 -40.88 -33.47
CA THR A 30 -28.80 -41.88 -34.44
C THR A 30 -28.02 -41.20 -35.57
N GLU A 31 -26.75 -41.52 -35.70
CA GLU A 31 -25.92 -41.04 -36.82
C GLU A 31 -26.40 -41.62 -38.14
N THR A 32 -26.92 -40.77 -39.01
CA THR A 32 -27.21 -41.11 -40.41
C THR A 32 -25.91 -40.91 -41.20
N TYR A 33 -25.30 -42.01 -41.65
CA TYR A 33 -24.12 -42.00 -42.51
C TYR A 33 -24.45 -41.34 -43.85
N PRO A 34 -23.72 -40.33 -44.30
CA PRO A 34 -23.86 -39.79 -45.65
C PRO A 34 -23.23 -40.75 -46.68
N PRO A 35 -23.74 -40.75 -47.93
CA PRO A 35 -23.22 -41.62 -48.99
C PRO A 35 -21.76 -41.26 -49.35
N PRO A 36 -20.97 -42.20 -49.91
CA PRO A 36 -19.57 -42.01 -50.22
C PRO A 36 -19.39 -40.90 -51.26
N ILE A 37 -18.57 -39.92 -50.89
CA ILE A 37 -18.21 -38.81 -51.76
C ILE A 37 -17.18 -39.31 -52.79
N THR A 38 -17.49 -39.15 -54.04
CA THR A 38 -16.55 -39.36 -55.16
C THR A 38 -15.51 -38.28 -55.11
N THR A 39 -14.25 -38.65 -54.86
CA THR A 39 -13.11 -37.70 -54.81
C THR A 39 -12.76 -37.23 -56.20
N GLU A 40 -13.06 -35.98 -56.47
CA GLU A 40 -12.51 -35.23 -57.62
C GLU A 40 -11.02 -34.91 -57.34
N PRO A 41 -10.09 -34.98 -58.28
CA PRO A 41 -8.68 -34.74 -58.06
C PRO A 41 -8.47 -33.28 -57.64
N SER A 42 -7.84 -33.10 -56.46
CA SER A 42 -7.50 -31.79 -55.91
C SER A 42 -6.56 -30.99 -56.83
N PRO A 43 -6.80 -29.70 -57.03
CA PRO A 43 -5.86 -28.83 -57.72
C PRO A 43 -4.52 -28.75 -56.96
N PRO A 44 -3.41 -28.48 -57.66
CA PRO A 44 -2.06 -28.46 -57.03
C PRO A 44 -2.02 -27.47 -55.88
N THR A 45 -1.63 -27.94 -54.70
CA THR A 45 -1.41 -27.12 -53.51
C THR A 45 -0.32 -26.10 -53.78
N GLN A 46 -0.66 -24.83 -53.76
CA GLN A 46 0.35 -23.78 -53.82
C GLN A 46 1.24 -23.84 -52.57
N THR A 47 2.54 -23.94 -52.75
CA THR A 47 3.52 -23.88 -51.70
C THR A 47 3.37 -22.53 -50.96
N PRO A 48 3.15 -22.49 -49.63
CA PRO A 48 3.03 -21.23 -48.90
C PRO A 48 4.32 -20.42 -49.07
N GLN A 49 4.19 -19.20 -49.55
CA GLN A 49 5.25 -18.22 -49.60
C GLN A 49 5.69 -17.90 -48.18
N PRO A 50 6.99 -17.88 -47.86
CA PRO A 50 7.44 -17.55 -46.50
C PRO A 50 6.92 -16.17 -46.09
N THR A 51 6.10 -16.16 -45.07
CA THR A 51 5.64 -14.92 -44.41
C THR A 51 6.86 -14.27 -43.73
N ALA A 52 7.11 -13.01 -44.04
CA ALA A 52 8.15 -12.25 -43.34
C ALA A 52 7.84 -12.26 -41.84
N THR A 53 8.75 -12.83 -41.06
CA THR A 53 8.66 -12.77 -39.60
C THR A 53 9.05 -11.36 -39.17
N ASP A 54 8.11 -10.63 -38.56
CA ASP A 54 8.41 -9.33 -38.00
C ASP A 54 9.53 -9.45 -36.97
N THR A 55 10.64 -8.77 -37.21
CA THR A 55 11.71 -8.66 -36.23
C THR A 55 11.18 -7.93 -35.01
N PRO A 56 11.21 -8.50 -33.77
CA PRO A 56 10.74 -7.82 -32.61
C PRO A 56 11.46 -6.48 -32.44
N ALA A 57 10.69 -5.41 -32.20
CA ALA A 57 11.24 -4.09 -31.93
C ALA A 57 12.16 -4.16 -30.70
N PRO A 58 13.29 -3.45 -30.67
CA PRO A 58 14.18 -3.45 -29.51
C PRO A 58 13.41 -2.99 -28.27
N THR A 59 13.38 -3.80 -27.25
CA THR A 59 12.84 -3.46 -25.93
C THR A 59 13.74 -2.40 -25.32
N LEU A 60 13.17 -1.23 -25.00
CA LEU A 60 13.90 -0.17 -24.31
C LEU A 60 14.34 -0.69 -22.94
N THR A 61 15.64 -0.80 -22.72
CA THR A 61 16.17 -1.09 -21.38
C THR A 61 15.96 0.15 -20.52
N PRO A 62 15.30 0.04 -19.34
CA PRO A 62 15.11 1.19 -18.46
C PRO A 62 16.48 1.74 -18.05
N THR A 63 16.62 3.06 -18.08
CA THR A 63 17.83 3.74 -17.58
C THR A 63 17.96 3.46 -16.08
N PRO A 64 19.11 2.97 -15.58
CA PRO A 64 19.32 2.77 -14.17
C PRO A 64 19.12 4.08 -13.38
N PHE A 65 18.50 3.99 -12.21
CA PHE A 65 18.38 5.14 -11.31
C PHE A 65 19.78 5.68 -10.95
N GLN A 66 19.92 7.00 -11.00
CA GLN A 66 21.11 7.70 -10.55
C GLN A 66 20.79 8.43 -9.24
N PRO A 67 21.50 8.16 -8.14
CA PRO A 67 21.36 8.93 -6.91
C PRO A 67 21.51 10.42 -7.16
N PHE A 68 20.72 11.22 -6.46
CA PHE A 68 20.77 12.67 -6.56
C PHE A 68 20.94 13.31 -5.19
N GLU A 69 21.40 14.56 -5.17
CA GLU A 69 21.67 15.29 -3.95
C GLU A 69 20.39 15.81 -3.28
N ALA A 70 20.43 15.89 -1.97
CA ALA A 70 19.49 16.65 -1.15
C ALA A 70 20.28 17.49 -0.13
N VAL A 71 19.75 18.66 0.20
CA VAL A 71 20.35 19.57 1.18
C VAL A 71 19.45 19.61 2.42
N VAL A 72 20.04 19.41 3.59
CA VAL A 72 19.34 19.54 4.87
C VAL A 72 18.89 21.00 5.06
N ASN A 73 17.59 21.23 5.21
CA ASN A 73 17.03 22.59 5.27
C ASN A 73 16.72 23.09 6.69
N VAL A 74 17.01 22.28 7.70
CA VAL A 74 16.83 22.62 9.12
C VAL A 74 18.07 22.28 9.93
N GLU A 75 18.25 22.93 11.07
CA GLU A 75 19.27 22.56 12.05
C GLU A 75 18.85 21.33 12.83
N GLY A 76 19.76 20.37 13.02
CA GLY A 76 19.53 19.22 13.86
C GLY A 76 18.69 18.10 13.24
N LEU A 77 18.71 17.93 11.91
CA LEU A 77 18.01 16.82 11.25
C LEU A 77 18.59 15.48 11.66
N LEU A 78 17.72 14.57 12.08
CA LEU A 78 18.11 13.24 12.54
C LEU A 78 18.17 12.23 11.37
N LEU A 79 19.25 11.45 11.33
CA LEU A 79 19.37 10.22 10.55
C LEU A 79 18.91 9.04 11.41
N ARG A 80 17.95 8.27 10.92
CA ARG A 80 17.33 7.19 11.67
C ARG A 80 17.58 5.81 11.03
N SER A 81 17.47 4.76 11.86
CA SER A 81 17.62 3.37 11.43
C SER A 81 16.49 2.89 10.51
N GLY A 82 15.32 3.51 10.57
CA GLY A 82 14.15 3.20 9.75
C GLY A 82 13.31 4.44 9.46
N PRO A 83 12.38 4.35 8.48
CA PRO A 83 11.45 5.44 8.17
C PRO A 83 10.36 5.50 9.24
N GLY A 84 10.33 6.56 10.04
CA GLY A 84 9.38 6.78 11.13
C GLY A 84 10.04 7.42 12.35
N PHE A 85 9.23 8.14 13.12
CA PHE A 85 9.76 8.85 14.30
C PHE A 85 10.12 7.92 15.45
N LEU A 86 9.62 6.70 15.46
CA LEU A 86 9.88 5.68 16.48
C LEU A 86 11.18 4.89 16.24
N HIS A 87 11.78 5.04 15.07
CA HIS A 87 13.09 4.44 14.79
C HIS A 87 14.21 5.21 15.44
N GLU A 88 15.21 4.47 15.94
CA GLU A 88 16.33 5.04 16.68
C GLU A 88 17.12 6.04 15.83
N PRO A 89 17.29 7.28 16.31
CA PRO A 89 18.19 8.24 15.69
C PRO A 89 19.63 7.90 16.09
N TYR A 90 20.54 7.84 15.14
CA TYR A 90 21.93 7.55 15.43
C TYR A 90 22.92 8.64 14.97
N TRP A 91 22.42 9.67 14.26
CA TRP A 91 23.22 10.83 13.90
C TRP A 91 22.35 12.08 13.72
N THR A 92 22.98 13.24 13.88
CA THR A 92 22.33 14.55 13.73
C THR A 92 23.13 15.39 12.74
N PHE A 93 22.45 16.06 11.83
CA PHE A 93 23.03 16.88 10.77
C PHE A 93 22.65 18.35 10.92
N PRO A 94 23.62 19.28 10.68
CA PRO A 94 23.36 20.71 10.64
C PRO A 94 22.62 21.08 9.34
N GLN A 95 22.01 22.26 9.32
CA GLN A 95 21.49 22.87 8.13
C GLN A 95 22.60 23.09 7.08
N GLY A 96 22.29 22.80 5.81
CA GLY A 96 23.22 22.95 4.68
C GLY A 96 24.03 21.70 4.37
N GLU A 97 23.96 20.66 5.20
CA GLU A 97 24.65 19.39 4.91
C GLU A 97 24.05 18.74 3.66
N ILE A 98 24.92 18.13 2.85
CA ILE A 98 24.52 17.47 1.57
C ILE A 98 24.52 15.96 1.78
N VAL A 99 23.46 15.31 1.36
CA VAL A 99 23.30 13.86 1.37
C VAL A 99 22.90 13.36 -0.03
N GLN A 100 23.19 12.09 -0.34
CA GLN A 100 22.76 11.43 -1.57
C GLN A 100 21.48 10.65 -1.32
N VAL A 101 20.43 10.92 -2.09
CA VAL A 101 19.19 10.15 -2.06
C VAL A 101 19.40 8.88 -2.86
N LEU A 102 19.25 7.72 -2.22
CA LEU A 102 19.37 6.40 -2.80
C LEU A 102 18.02 5.75 -3.06
N GLY A 103 16.96 6.21 -2.38
CA GLY A 103 15.62 5.66 -2.49
C GLY A 103 14.62 6.41 -1.62
N ARG A 104 13.39 5.92 -1.62
CA ARG A 104 12.30 6.47 -0.81
C ARG A 104 11.51 5.34 -0.14
N ALA A 105 10.89 5.61 0.99
CA ALA A 105 9.89 4.72 1.54
C ALA A 105 8.59 4.78 0.71
N PRO A 106 7.74 3.73 0.74
CA PRO A 106 6.39 3.81 0.24
C PRO A 106 5.62 5.00 0.84
N GLY A 107 4.77 5.62 0.05
CA GLY A 107 4.02 6.80 0.45
C GLY A 107 4.86 8.08 0.42
N TRP A 108 4.45 9.08 1.22
CA TRP A 108 5.08 10.39 1.31
C TRP A 108 5.67 10.59 2.71
N GLY A 109 6.97 10.83 2.79
CA GLY A 109 7.50 11.24 4.08
C GLY A 109 8.96 10.91 4.36
N TRP A 110 9.55 9.86 3.79
CA TRP A 110 10.88 9.41 4.14
C TRP A 110 11.72 9.07 2.93
N VAL A 111 12.99 9.47 2.96
CA VAL A 111 14.00 9.12 1.96
C VAL A 111 15.13 8.32 2.59
N TYR A 112 15.63 7.35 1.84
CA TYR A 112 16.81 6.58 2.18
C TYR A 112 18.02 7.29 1.60
N VAL A 113 18.97 7.63 2.47
CA VAL A 113 20.09 8.48 2.09
C VAL A 113 21.44 7.87 2.46
N GLN A 114 22.47 8.34 1.76
CA GLN A 114 23.87 8.13 2.10
C GLN A 114 24.51 9.49 2.37
N THR A 115 25.23 9.57 3.49
CA THR A 115 25.96 10.77 3.88
C THR A 115 27.39 10.77 3.31
N ALA A 116 28.08 11.90 3.38
CA ALA A 116 29.47 12.02 2.97
C ALA A 116 30.42 11.03 3.69
N ASN A 117 30.08 10.62 4.92
CA ASN A 117 30.81 9.64 5.71
C ASN A 117 30.35 8.20 5.46
N ASN A 118 29.60 7.95 4.41
CA ASN A 118 29.03 6.64 4.05
C ASN A 118 28.05 6.06 5.10
N LEU A 119 27.45 6.88 5.97
CA LEU A 119 26.35 6.43 6.80
C LEU A 119 25.10 6.30 5.95
N LEU A 120 24.38 5.20 6.13
CA LEU A 120 23.12 4.92 5.46
C LEU A 120 21.98 5.06 6.46
N GLY A 121 20.85 5.60 6.04
CA GLY A 121 19.68 5.69 6.94
C GLY A 121 18.54 6.49 6.32
N TRP A 122 17.60 6.84 7.17
CA TRP A 122 16.36 7.49 6.77
C TRP A 122 16.26 8.90 7.30
N MET A 123 15.87 9.82 6.43
CA MET A 123 15.60 11.21 6.78
C MET A 123 14.20 11.61 6.37
N LYS A 124 13.59 12.54 7.11
CA LYS A 124 12.27 13.10 6.81
C LYS A 124 12.36 13.96 5.55
N LEU A 125 11.53 13.62 4.55
CA LEU A 125 11.52 14.29 3.25
C LEU A 125 11.31 15.80 3.33
N GLU A 126 10.33 16.25 4.12
CA GLU A 126 9.96 17.67 4.22
C GLU A 126 11.06 18.57 4.83
N LEU A 127 12.11 17.95 5.40
CA LEU A 127 13.26 18.64 5.99
C LEU A 127 14.50 18.61 5.08
N LEU A 128 14.27 18.33 3.79
CA LEU A 128 15.31 18.25 2.76
C LEU A 128 14.89 19.04 1.51
N ASP A 129 15.84 19.75 0.94
CA ASP A 129 15.71 20.36 -0.40
C ASP A 129 16.28 19.40 -1.43
N LEU A 130 15.41 18.64 -2.10
CA LEU A 130 15.81 17.67 -3.11
C LEU A 130 16.31 18.36 -4.39
N LYS A 131 17.38 17.83 -5.00
CA LYS A 131 17.89 18.27 -6.30
C LYS A 131 17.44 17.37 -7.46
N GLY A 132 16.61 16.37 -7.17
CA GLY A 132 15.97 15.46 -8.12
C GLY A 132 14.51 15.23 -7.78
N ASP A 133 13.81 14.45 -8.61
CA ASP A 133 12.41 14.12 -8.36
C ASP A 133 12.32 12.98 -7.32
N PHE A 134 11.52 13.19 -6.28
CA PHE A 134 11.24 12.19 -5.27
C PHE A 134 10.69 10.88 -5.84
N TYR A 135 9.84 10.98 -6.86
CA TYR A 135 9.19 9.81 -7.45
C TYR A 135 10.11 9.02 -8.40
N ASP A 136 11.20 9.62 -8.87
CA ASP A 136 12.23 8.92 -9.65
C ASP A 136 13.08 8.01 -8.75
N ALA A 137 13.14 8.29 -7.43
CA ALA A 137 13.86 7.47 -6.48
C ALA A 137 13.19 6.10 -6.31
N PRO A 138 13.95 4.98 -6.37
CA PRO A 138 13.40 3.65 -6.21
C PRO A 138 12.74 3.49 -4.83
N GLU A 139 11.64 2.75 -4.80
CA GLU A 139 10.99 2.43 -3.56
C GLU A 139 11.79 1.38 -2.79
N VAL A 140 12.12 1.67 -1.55
CA VAL A 140 12.84 0.82 -0.62
C VAL A 140 11.93 0.49 0.56
N ILE A 141 11.62 -0.79 0.71
CA ILE A 141 10.85 -1.29 1.85
C ILE A 141 11.84 -1.82 2.88
N PRO A 142 11.88 -1.26 4.11
CA PRO A 142 12.78 -1.77 5.15
C PRO A 142 12.35 -3.17 5.60
N ASP A 143 13.32 -4.05 5.86
CA ASP A 143 13.06 -5.45 6.26
C ASP A 143 12.61 -5.59 7.73
N ASP A 144 12.96 -4.63 8.58
CA ASP A 144 12.78 -4.71 10.03
C ASP A 144 11.70 -3.74 10.55
N VAL A 145 10.53 -3.74 9.90
CA VAL A 145 9.40 -2.88 10.25
C VAL A 145 8.08 -3.63 10.30
N VAL A 146 7.16 -3.11 11.09
CA VAL A 146 5.73 -3.45 11.00
C VAL A 146 5.04 -2.31 10.25
N ILE A 147 4.35 -2.62 9.16
CA ILE A 147 3.72 -1.60 8.31
C ILE A 147 2.23 -1.50 8.63
N VAL A 148 1.78 -0.29 9.00
CA VAL A 148 0.36 0.07 9.06
C VAL A 148 0.09 1.03 7.91
N LYS A 149 -0.84 0.69 7.02
CA LYS A 149 -1.09 1.46 5.79
C LYS A 149 -2.57 1.48 5.41
N GLY A 150 -2.91 2.34 4.49
CA GLY A 150 -4.26 2.41 3.95
C GLY A 150 -4.46 3.63 3.06
N HIS A 151 -5.71 3.96 2.82
CA HIS A 151 -6.12 5.14 2.08
C HIS A 151 -7.03 6.02 2.93
N VAL A 152 -6.93 7.32 2.71
CA VAL A 152 -7.93 8.29 3.18
C VAL A 152 -8.70 8.80 1.98
N TYR A 153 -10.02 8.80 2.10
CA TYR A 153 -10.92 9.31 1.07
C TYR A 153 -11.68 10.55 1.55
N THR A 154 -11.93 11.47 0.64
CA THR A 154 -12.82 12.62 0.85
C THR A 154 -14.26 12.13 1.03
N PRO A 155 -15.20 12.99 1.48
CA PRO A 155 -16.61 12.63 1.56
C PRO A 155 -17.20 12.12 0.25
N ASN A 156 -16.68 12.58 -0.88
CA ASN A 156 -17.14 12.19 -2.22
C ASN A 156 -16.45 10.91 -2.75
N GLY A 157 -15.63 10.26 -1.93
CA GLY A 157 -14.94 9.01 -2.30
C GLY A 157 -13.66 9.21 -3.13
N ASN A 158 -13.20 10.44 -3.36
CA ASN A 158 -11.93 10.70 -4.02
C ASN A 158 -10.76 10.53 -3.03
N PRO A 159 -9.55 10.21 -3.50
CA PRO A 159 -8.35 10.23 -2.66
C PRO A 159 -8.16 11.57 -1.95
N ALA A 160 -7.88 11.55 -0.66
CA ALA A 160 -7.59 12.74 0.13
C ALA A 160 -6.09 12.87 0.37
N SER A 161 -5.45 13.80 -0.33
CA SER A 161 -4.01 14.06 -0.21
C SER A 161 -3.68 15.04 0.92
N HIS A 162 -2.44 14.94 1.44
CA HIS A 162 -1.89 15.82 2.47
C HIS A 162 -2.67 15.79 3.80
N ILE A 163 -3.36 14.69 4.07
CA ILE A 163 -4.02 14.47 5.36
C ILE A 163 -3.00 14.01 6.38
N ALA A 164 -2.89 14.74 7.47
CA ALA A 164 -2.02 14.36 8.59
C ALA A 164 -2.70 13.30 9.46
N LEU A 165 -1.98 12.23 9.72
CA LEU A 165 -2.38 11.09 10.53
C LEU A 165 -1.38 10.89 11.67
N SER A 166 -1.87 10.32 12.77
CA SER A 166 -1.05 9.90 13.90
C SER A 166 -1.40 8.48 14.32
N LEU A 167 -0.39 7.76 14.77
CA LEU A 167 -0.51 6.42 15.32
C LEU A 167 0.16 6.41 16.70
N THR A 168 -0.62 6.18 17.75
CA THR A 168 -0.19 6.30 19.14
C THR A 168 -0.53 5.03 19.90
N PRO A 169 0.38 4.43 20.69
CA PRO A 169 0.06 3.26 21.49
C PRO A 169 -0.96 3.63 22.58
N VAL A 170 -1.95 2.75 22.81
CA VAL A 170 -2.96 2.95 23.87
C VAL A 170 -2.32 2.84 25.25
N GLU A 171 -1.38 1.89 25.40
CA GLU A 171 -0.57 1.73 26.59
C GLU A 171 0.86 2.21 26.28
N GLY A 172 1.27 3.32 26.81
CA GLY A 172 2.60 3.89 26.58
C GLY A 172 2.66 5.39 26.79
N GLU A 173 3.82 5.97 26.53
CA GLU A 173 4.00 7.42 26.60
C GLU A 173 3.60 8.08 25.28
N VAL A 174 3.08 9.31 25.35
CA VAL A 174 2.75 10.12 24.16
C VAL A 174 3.99 10.37 23.28
N SER A 175 5.20 10.24 23.82
CA SER A 175 6.46 10.30 23.09
C SER A 175 6.64 9.15 22.07
N GLN A 176 5.81 8.11 22.13
CA GLN A 176 5.83 6.97 21.21
C GLN A 176 4.86 7.15 20.04
N GLN A 177 4.48 8.35 19.71
CA GLN A 177 3.63 8.66 18.56
C GLN A 177 4.44 8.66 17.27
N ASP A 178 3.91 8.01 16.23
CA ASP A 178 4.37 8.20 14.84
C ASP A 178 3.37 9.03 14.05
N THR A 179 3.84 9.69 12.99
CA THR A 179 2.99 10.51 12.13
C THR A 179 3.24 10.19 10.66
N ALA A 180 2.17 10.25 9.89
CA ALA A 180 2.21 10.08 8.44
C ALA A 180 1.36 11.16 7.76
N THR A 181 1.66 11.41 6.50
CA THR A 181 0.87 12.29 5.64
C THR A 181 0.46 11.50 4.40
N THR A 182 -0.79 11.62 3.97
CA THR A 182 -1.23 10.95 2.75
C THR A 182 -0.57 11.55 1.52
N ASP A 183 -0.21 10.70 0.57
CA ASP A 183 0.31 11.07 -0.74
C ASP A 183 -0.81 11.56 -1.68
N THR A 184 -0.46 11.78 -2.96
CA THR A 184 -1.38 12.24 -4.01
C THR A 184 -2.50 11.24 -4.33
N LEU A 185 -2.32 9.97 -3.98
CA LEU A 185 -3.31 8.90 -4.13
C LEU A 185 -4.09 8.64 -2.84
N GLY A 186 -3.91 9.49 -1.82
CA GLY A 186 -4.53 9.33 -0.50
C GLY A 186 -3.93 8.20 0.33
N GLN A 187 -2.80 7.62 -0.09
CA GLN A 187 -2.15 6.52 0.62
C GLN A 187 -1.35 7.06 1.80
N TYR A 188 -1.35 6.31 2.90
CA TYR A 188 -0.51 6.57 4.06
C TYR A 188 0.21 5.31 4.52
N TYR A 189 1.38 5.51 5.13
CA TYR A 189 2.22 4.46 5.67
C TYR A 189 2.83 4.88 7.01
N PHE A 190 2.68 4.02 8.01
CA PHE A 190 3.47 4.05 9.23
C PHE A 190 4.41 2.86 9.22
N PHE A 191 5.65 3.09 9.63
CA PHE A 191 6.68 2.07 9.72
C PHE A 191 7.10 1.95 11.17
N LEU A 192 6.47 1.06 11.90
CA LEU A 192 6.81 0.82 13.29
C LEU A 192 8.04 -0.08 13.39
N PRO A 193 8.91 0.11 14.39
CA PRO A 193 10.03 -0.79 14.63
C PRO A 193 9.58 -2.23 14.77
N LYS A 194 10.41 -3.18 14.32
CA LYS A 194 10.17 -4.61 14.51
C LYS A 194 9.96 -4.93 15.98
N GLY A 195 8.91 -5.71 16.25
CA GLY A 195 8.53 -6.05 17.63
C GLY A 195 7.53 -5.09 18.27
N SER A 196 7.13 -4.02 17.57
CA SER A 196 5.98 -3.22 18.00
C SER A 196 4.74 -4.08 18.09
N ARG A 197 4.04 -4.01 19.22
CA ARG A 197 2.86 -4.84 19.52
C ARG A 197 1.85 -4.05 20.34
N GLY A 198 0.66 -4.64 20.47
CA GLY A 198 -0.41 -4.11 21.30
C GLY A 198 -1.38 -3.22 20.52
N VAL A 199 -2.23 -2.55 21.28
CA VAL A 199 -3.27 -1.69 20.70
C VAL A 199 -2.72 -0.29 20.44
N TRP A 200 -2.90 0.19 19.22
CA TRP A 200 -2.51 1.51 18.76
C TRP A 200 -3.73 2.26 18.26
N THR A 201 -3.85 3.51 18.60
CA THR A 201 -4.91 4.40 18.12
C THR A 201 -4.47 5.14 16.88
N LEU A 202 -5.13 4.87 15.76
CA LEU A 202 -5.02 5.62 14.52
C LEU A 202 -6.00 6.78 14.54
N ALA A 203 -5.48 7.99 14.40
CA ALA A 203 -6.26 9.21 14.36
C ALA A 203 -5.77 10.14 13.24
N GLY A 204 -6.56 11.14 12.90
CA GLY A 204 -6.17 12.13 11.93
C GLY A 204 -7.04 13.38 12.03
N ASN A 205 -6.82 14.31 11.11
CA ASN A 205 -7.66 15.47 10.95
C ASN A 205 -8.17 15.56 9.52
N ALA A 206 -9.27 16.27 9.33
CA ALA A 206 -9.86 16.48 8.01
C ALA A 206 -9.39 17.80 7.38
N TYR A 207 -8.17 18.21 7.67
CA TYR A 207 -7.58 19.41 7.09
C TYR A 207 -6.67 19.00 5.94
N GLY A 208 -7.00 19.36 4.73
CA GLY A 208 -6.30 18.96 3.54
C GLY A 208 -6.47 19.95 2.39
N CYS A 209 -5.88 19.63 1.26
CA CYS A 209 -5.97 20.46 0.06
C CYS A 209 -6.88 19.79 -0.99
N GLU A 210 -7.67 20.58 -1.71
CA GLU A 210 -8.57 20.07 -2.77
C GLU A 210 -7.83 19.47 -3.95
N SER A 211 -6.59 19.91 -4.17
CA SER A 211 -5.72 19.40 -5.22
C SER A 211 -4.24 19.61 -4.88
N ASN A 212 -3.35 19.00 -5.66
CA ASN A 212 -1.89 19.19 -5.54
C ASN A 212 -1.37 20.43 -6.29
N ALA A 213 -2.23 21.29 -6.78
CA ALA A 213 -1.80 22.52 -7.45
C ALA A 213 -1.15 23.48 -6.46
N VAL A 214 -0.13 24.21 -6.90
CA VAL A 214 0.65 25.15 -6.07
C VAL A 214 -0.23 26.20 -5.37
N ASN A 215 -1.42 26.50 -5.90
CA ASN A 215 -2.38 27.44 -5.34
C ASN A 215 -3.68 26.75 -4.90
N ALA A 216 -3.65 25.45 -4.60
CA ALA A 216 -4.84 24.76 -4.15
C ALA A 216 -5.36 25.34 -2.83
N ALA A 217 -6.67 25.48 -2.71
CA ALA A 217 -7.30 25.82 -1.45
C ALA A 217 -7.08 24.67 -0.46
N CYS A 218 -6.51 24.98 0.68
CA CYS A 218 -6.35 24.04 1.78
C CYS A 218 -7.22 24.48 2.95
N GLY A 219 -7.87 23.55 3.60
CA GLY A 219 -8.75 23.85 4.72
C GLY A 219 -9.45 22.61 5.24
N LEU A 220 -10.46 22.83 6.05
CA LEU A 220 -11.30 21.76 6.55
C LEU A 220 -12.13 21.19 5.40
N ILE A 221 -11.95 19.91 5.10
CA ILE A 221 -12.62 19.19 4.00
C ILE A 221 -13.74 18.27 4.49
N GLY A 222 -14.05 18.29 5.79
CA GLY A 222 -15.10 17.48 6.40
C GLY A 222 -14.78 17.12 7.85
N TYR A 223 -15.36 16.02 8.33
CA TYR A 223 -15.13 15.47 9.66
C TYR A 223 -14.35 14.17 9.57
N PHE A 224 -13.21 14.13 10.24
CA PHE A 224 -12.43 12.89 10.31
C PHE A 224 -13.20 11.83 11.12
N PRO A 225 -13.14 10.53 10.75
CA PRO A 225 -13.78 9.50 11.56
C PRO A 225 -13.19 9.47 12.98
N PRO A 226 -13.95 8.96 13.98
CA PRO A 226 -13.43 8.76 15.32
C PRO A 226 -12.13 7.95 15.29
N PRO A 227 -11.21 8.15 16.25
CA PRO A 227 -10.00 7.35 16.36
C PRO A 227 -10.30 5.85 16.33
N LEU A 228 -9.47 5.11 15.60
CA LEU A 228 -9.61 3.67 15.42
C LEU A 228 -8.49 2.95 16.16
N ASP A 229 -8.86 2.04 17.06
CA ASP A 229 -7.90 1.17 17.74
C ASP A 229 -7.51 -0.01 16.83
N ILE A 230 -6.21 -0.19 16.67
CA ILE A 230 -5.58 -1.21 15.83
C ILE A 230 -4.74 -2.13 16.72
N ASP A 231 -5.04 -3.43 16.72
CA ASP A 231 -4.22 -4.43 17.41
C ASP A 231 -3.04 -4.83 16.51
N VAL A 232 -1.89 -4.21 16.75
CA VAL A 232 -0.65 -4.47 16.01
C VAL A 232 -0.02 -5.77 16.50
N ARG A 233 0.13 -6.71 15.58
CA ARG A 233 0.77 -8.02 15.82
C ARG A 233 1.93 -8.20 14.85
N GLU A 234 2.90 -9.02 15.23
CA GLU A 234 3.99 -9.37 14.29
C GLU A 234 3.47 -10.02 13.02
N ALA A 235 4.02 -9.59 11.90
CA ALA A 235 4.20 -10.32 10.64
C ALA A 235 3.43 -9.85 9.40
N GLU A 236 2.36 -9.07 9.46
CA GLU A 236 1.66 -8.69 8.23
C GLU A 236 1.36 -7.19 8.14
N PRO A 237 1.38 -6.60 6.93
CA PRO A 237 0.95 -5.23 6.76
C PRO A 237 -0.52 -5.08 7.14
N PHE A 238 -0.81 -4.19 8.07
CA PHE A 238 -2.18 -3.85 8.46
C PHE A 238 -2.74 -2.81 7.50
N TRP A 239 -3.94 -3.07 6.97
CA TRP A 239 -4.57 -2.24 5.97
C TRP A 239 -5.87 -1.63 6.49
N TYR A 240 -5.91 -0.30 6.64
CA TYR A 240 -7.07 0.42 7.14
C TYR A 240 -7.42 1.60 6.24
N ASN A 241 -8.60 1.56 5.62
CA ASN A 241 -9.10 2.69 4.83
C ASN A 241 -10.00 3.58 5.70
N LEU A 242 -9.80 4.88 5.56
CA LEU A 242 -10.53 5.90 6.30
C LEU A 242 -11.29 6.78 5.32
N GLN A 243 -12.49 7.21 5.72
CA GLN A 243 -13.29 8.14 4.93
C GLN A 243 -13.68 9.35 5.75
N ILE A 244 -13.30 10.52 5.28
CA ILE A 244 -13.77 11.80 5.80
C ILE A 244 -15.27 11.91 5.53
N ARG A 245 -16.04 12.43 6.46
CA ARG A 245 -17.49 12.52 6.37
C ARG A 245 -17.93 13.97 6.16
N ASN A 246 -19.05 14.16 5.48
CA ASN A 246 -19.82 15.38 5.59
C ASN A 246 -20.56 15.37 6.94
N ASP A 247 -20.92 16.53 7.44
CA ASP A 247 -21.80 16.66 8.61
C ASP A 247 -23.13 15.96 8.42
#